data_6fd4826ebda66d6316b03f1510f03adb
#
_entry.id   6fd4826ebda66d6316b03f1510f03adb
#
_cell.length_a   1.000
_cell.length_b   1.000
_cell.length_c   1.000
_cell.angle_alpha   90.00
_cell.angle_beta   90.00
_cell.angle_gamma   90.00
#
_symmetry.space_group_name_H-M   'P 1'
#
loop_
_entity.id
_entity.type
_entity.pdbx_description
1 polymer ?
#
loop_
_entity_poly.entity_id
_entity_poly.type
_entity_poly.pdbx_seq_one_letter_code
_entity_poly.pdbx_strand_id
1 'polypeptide(L)'
;MIFPILGKFAKRERRVRIAEMTKRQSPHLLRVSVFVGLALALIVPAHARRRPVPSPQLPLSASPTPAKKIERLDDSTNLRPAKDLVLRAEGEHKAEALAHFVEGITFEENGEMEKALDAYRKVLNVDPGQAELAARVAALLTRQDDFPQAIDILKDAIKASPNASEPYMQLAFIYAKYLKKTDEAIEYANRAVALDPQNIEAYQRLCEIELATGDEKRARESLDRAAKIDSTDPSFWNRLGKLYASIVFKPDTEPKSEDLARVNQIFKKAAEHAGEDAAILKDVADYYAASRQIKEAIPLYIKVLELQPDDAGARERLATGFMLTNQRDKAVEMLEEIIKLHPEKYQSYELLAQLLEDNARTLDRANQKERAKAEFAKAVANYEQSLLINPGRATTTLRLAELLIGAVRDSERAVKLLTEGRRRFPGTPEFTYLLAIALRETKHSQQAVVIFEEALHEGGAADSEIVNARFYFDYGATAEQAGLYDKAADLFRKSISLDPASAADAYNYLGYMWAEQNTHLDEAETMVRHALQIEPNNGAYLDSLGWIEFRQGKFDQALSDLLRASQNMTRDDAVVFEHIGDAYMKLNKAPQALEAWQKAATVDPQNKKLADKIDNMKTKMSKGQPANANPIQ
;
A
#
# COMPACT_ATOMS: atom_id res chain seq x y z
N MET A 1 -15.75 28.69 -16.09
CA MET A 1 -16.84 27.73 -15.79
C MET A 1 -16.46 26.25 -15.76
N ILE A 2 -15.25 25.84 -16.08
CA ILE A 2 -14.85 24.41 -16.24
C ILE A 2 -14.35 23.75 -14.93
N PHE A 3 -14.16 24.50 -13.85
CA PHE A 3 -13.39 24.08 -12.68
C PHE A 3 -14.10 23.47 -11.45
N PRO A 4 -15.42 23.55 -11.24
CA PRO A 4 -16.07 22.83 -10.13
C PRO A 4 -16.19 21.33 -10.37
N ILE A 5 -16.03 20.87 -11.61
CA ILE A 5 -16.38 19.51 -12.06
C ILE A 5 -15.31 18.49 -11.67
N LEU A 6 -14.04 18.83 -11.82
CA LEU A 6 -12.91 17.95 -11.48
C LEU A 6 -12.78 17.70 -9.96
N GLY A 7 -13.17 18.66 -9.13
CA GLY A 7 -13.11 18.54 -7.68
C GLY A 7 -14.12 17.56 -7.06
N LYS A 8 -15.30 17.39 -7.66
CA LYS A 8 -16.34 16.44 -7.18
C LYS A 8 -16.03 15.00 -7.61
N PHE A 9 -15.42 14.83 -8.79
CA PHE A 9 -15.03 13.50 -9.29
C PHE A 9 -13.88 12.91 -8.50
N ALA A 10 -12.87 13.71 -8.17
CA ALA A 10 -11.78 13.30 -7.28
C ALA A 10 -12.28 12.83 -5.89
N LYS A 11 -13.45 13.32 -5.41
CA LYS A 11 -14.06 12.88 -4.15
C LYS A 11 -14.76 11.53 -4.23
N ARG A 12 -15.41 11.23 -5.37
CA ARG A 12 -16.15 9.95 -5.56
C ARG A 12 -15.19 8.83 -5.95
N GLU A 13 -14.28 9.08 -6.84
CA GLU A 13 -13.21 8.13 -7.18
C GLU A 13 -12.23 7.91 -6.03
N ARG A 14 -11.95 8.90 -5.17
CA ARG A 14 -11.14 8.69 -3.95
C ARG A 14 -11.83 7.85 -2.90
N ARG A 15 -13.14 8.01 -2.69
CA ARG A 15 -13.87 7.08 -1.79
C ARG A 15 -13.97 5.69 -2.40
N VAL A 16 -14.07 5.58 -3.71
CA VAL A 16 -14.06 4.31 -4.44
C VAL A 16 -12.63 3.81 -4.59
N ARG A 17 -11.61 4.62 -4.93
CA ARG A 17 -10.21 4.16 -5.07
C ARG A 17 -9.47 4.01 -3.74
N ILE A 18 -9.76 4.77 -2.69
CA ILE A 18 -9.29 4.42 -1.33
C ILE A 18 -10.07 3.21 -0.81
N ALA A 19 -11.35 3.07 -1.10
CA ALA A 19 -12.10 1.83 -0.84
C ALA A 19 -11.75 0.72 -1.83
N GLU A 20 -11.28 0.99 -3.06
CA GLU A 20 -10.79 0.01 -4.03
C GLU A 20 -9.29 -0.19 -4.01
N MET A 21 -8.45 0.77 -3.59
CA MET A 21 -7.06 0.48 -3.16
C MET A 21 -7.04 -0.26 -1.81
N THR A 22 -7.98 -0.02 -0.92
CA THR A 22 -8.23 -0.88 0.25
C THR A 22 -9.05 -2.13 -0.10
N LYS A 23 -9.77 -2.18 -1.25
CA LYS A 23 -10.45 -3.38 -1.76
C LYS A 23 -9.68 -4.11 -2.87
N ARG A 24 -8.77 -3.48 -3.65
CA ARG A 24 -7.91 -4.10 -4.68
C ARG A 24 -6.47 -4.33 -4.23
N GLN A 25 -5.98 -3.64 -3.23
CA GLN A 25 -5.16 -4.30 -2.22
C GLN A 25 -6.18 -5.06 -1.38
N SER A 26 -6.71 -6.11 -2.01
CA SER A 26 -7.58 -7.00 -1.30
C SER A 26 -6.88 -7.32 0.01
N PRO A 27 -7.60 -7.40 1.12
CA PRO A 27 -7.05 -7.90 2.37
C PRO A 27 -6.27 -9.21 2.17
N HIS A 28 -6.49 -9.91 1.07
CA HIS A 28 -5.75 -11.06 0.58
C HIS A 28 -4.28 -10.79 0.23
N LEU A 29 -3.90 -9.71 -0.48
CA LEU A 29 -2.49 -9.49 -0.84
C LEU A 29 -1.65 -9.02 0.35
N LEU A 30 -2.19 -8.18 1.23
CA LEU A 30 -1.50 -7.82 2.47
C LEU A 30 -1.52 -8.96 3.50
N ARG A 31 -2.64 -9.73 3.58
CA ARG A 31 -2.75 -10.91 4.42
C ARG A 31 -1.87 -12.06 3.90
N VAL A 32 -1.86 -12.31 2.59
CA VAL A 32 -0.98 -13.31 1.97
C VAL A 32 0.49 -12.92 2.09
N SER A 33 0.88 -11.65 1.96
CA SER A 33 2.27 -11.22 2.15
C SER A 33 2.74 -11.35 3.61
N VAL A 34 1.87 -11.08 4.60
CA VAL A 34 2.21 -11.27 6.02
C VAL A 34 2.18 -12.75 6.41
N PHE A 35 1.22 -13.53 5.89
CA PHE A 35 1.18 -14.97 6.12
C PHE A 35 2.29 -15.73 5.37
N VAL A 36 2.62 -15.34 4.15
CA VAL A 36 3.78 -15.90 3.42
C VAL A 36 5.09 -15.47 4.10
N GLY A 37 5.20 -14.26 4.62
CA GLY A 37 6.33 -13.82 5.44
C GLY A 37 6.43 -14.57 6.77
N LEU A 38 5.32 -14.80 7.46
CA LEU A 38 5.26 -15.60 8.69
C LEU A 38 5.52 -17.09 8.43
N ALA A 39 4.97 -17.66 7.36
CA ALA A 39 5.18 -19.06 7.00
C ALA A 39 6.60 -19.32 6.44
N LEU A 40 7.18 -18.38 5.67
CA LEU A 40 8.56 -18.48 5.16
C LEU A 40 9.61 -18.26 6.26
N ALA A 41 9.33 -17.43 7.28
CA ALA A 41 10.22 -17.30 8.43
C ALA A 41 10.30 -18.56 9.31
N LEU A 42 9.31 -19.46 9.18
CA LEU A 42 9.31 -20.75 9.88
C LEU A 42 10.08 -21.86 9.11
N ILE A 43 10.49 -21.64 7.84
CA ILE A 43 11.05 -22.66 6.95
C ILE A 43 12.55 -22.47 6.63
N VAL A 44 13.14 -21.31 6.91
CA VAL A 44 14.54 -21.03 6.54
C VAL A 44 15.44 -21.12 7.77
N PRO A 45 16.30 -22.15 7.90
CA PRO A 45 17.40 -22.08 8.86
C PRO A 45 18.40 -21.02 8.37
N ALA A 46 18.69 -20.07 9.22
CA ALA A 46 19.63 -19.00 8.97
C ALA A 46 21.04 -19.55 8.72
N HIS A 47 21.43 -19.69 7.47
CA HIS A 47 22.84 -19.82 7.10
C HIS A 47 23.43 -18.40 6.98
N ALA A 48 23.76 -17.82 8.12
CA ALA A 48 24.62 -16.64 8.15
C ALA A 48 26.01 -17.05 7.67
N ARG A 49 26.34 -16.70 6.43
CA ARG A 49 27.74 -16.75 5.95
C ARG A 49 28.55 -15.72 6.75
N ARG A 50 29.24 -16.18 7.77
CA ARG A 50 30.32 -15.42 8.42
C ARG A 50 31.46 -15.30 7.42
N ARG A 51 31.87 -14.08 7.10
CA ARG A 51 33.15 -13.79 6.44
C ARG A 51 34.29 -14.23 7.36
N PRO A 52 35.37 -14.85 6.85
CA PRO A 52 36.50 -15.25 7.69
C PRO A 52 37.21 -14.01 8.21
N VAL A 53 37.34 -13.96 9.52
CA VAL A 53 38.21 -13.02 10.21
C VAL A 53 39.67 -13.53 10.02
N PRO A 54 40.63 -12.70 9.64
CA PRO A 54 42.01 -13.15 9.50
C PRO A 54 42.59 -13.47 10.88
N SER A 55 43.11 -14.69 11.01
CA SER A 55 43.84 -15.15 12.19
C SER A 55 45.09 -14.30 12.46
N PRO A 56 45.37 -13.94 13.73
CA PRO A 56 46.64 -13.29 14.06
C PRO A 56 47.81 -14.29 13.89
N GLN A 57 48.78 -13.92 13.09
CA GLN A 57 50.05 -14.63 12.97
C GLN A 57 50.82 -14.50 14.29
N LEU A 58 51.09 -15.62 14.92
CA LEU A 58 52.09 -15.72 16.00
C LEU A 58 53.50 -15.77 15.38
N PRO A 59 54.49 -15.11 15.97
CA PRO A 59 55.83 -15.10 15.41
C PRO A 59 56.54 -16.43 15.65
N LEU A 60 57.07 -17.00 14.59
CA LEU A 60 58.04 -18.08 14.61
C LEU A 60 59.39 -17.53 15.06
N SER A 61 59.88 -17.95 16.20
CA SER A 61 61.28 -18.28 16.40
C SER A 61 61.61 -18.59 17.85
N ALA A 62 61.89 -19.83 18.16
CA ALA A 62 62.93 -20.21 19.13
C ALA A 62 63.35 -21.66 18.84
N SER A 63 64.57 -21.83 18.48
CA SER A 63 65.21 -23.11 18.25
C SER A 63 65.28 -23.96 19.50
N PRO A 64 65.17 -25.30 19.42
CA PRO A 64 65.17 -26.15 20.58
C PRO A 64 66.57 -26.32 21.17
N THR A 65 66.67 -26.04 22.46
CA THR A 65 67.83 -26.40 23.27
C THR A 65 67.87 -27.93 23.45
N PRO A 66 69.01 -28.59 23.43
CA PRO A 66 69.11 -30.04 23.50
C PRO A 66 68.74 -30.57 24.87
N ALA A 67 67.83 -31.57 24.86
CA ALA A 67 67.36 -32.25 26.03
C ALA A 67 68.49 -33.03 26.71
N LYS A 68 68.64 -32.80 28.04
CA LYS A 68 69.44 -33.62 28.92
C LYS A 68 68.88 -35.02 28.94
N LYS A 69 69.72 -36.01 28.65
CA LYS A 69 69.45 -37.43 28.83
C LYS A 69 69.13 -37.69 30.29
N ILE A 70 67.88 -38.06 30.56
CA ILE A 70 67.47 -38.62 31.87
C ILE A 70 67.72 -40.12 31.78
N GLU A 71 68.59 -40.63 32.61
CA GLU A 71 68.81 -42.06 32.82
C GLU A 71 67.48 -42.68 33.33
N ARG A 72 67.00 -43.69 32.58
CA ARG A 72 65.89 -44.49 33.04
C ARG A 72 66.38 -45.34 34.20
N LEU A 73 65.88 -45.09 35.42
CA LEU A 73 65.83 -46.08 36.49
C LEU A 73 64.87 -47.18 36.04
N ASP A 74 65.40 -48.36 35.87
CA ASP A 74 64.65 -49.58 35.59
C ASP A 74 64.02 -50.05 36.92
N ASP A 75 62.81 -49.62 37.17
CA ASP A 75 61.94 -50.16 38.26
C ASP A 75 60.90 -51.09 37.63
N SER A 76 61.34 -52.28 37.29
CA SER A 76 60.48 -53.39 36.97
C SER A 76 59.78 -53.92 38.25
N THR A 77 58.93 -53.11 38.85
CA THR A 77 57.92 -53.60 39.80
C THR A 77 56.69 -54.05 38.99
N ASN A 78 56.56 -55.38 38.91
CA ASN A 78 55.39 -56.05 38.46
C ASN A 78 54.20 -55.74 39.41
N LEU A 79 53.65 -54.53 39.32
CA LEU A 79 52.40 -54.15 39.97
C LEU A 79 51.27 -54.66 39.10
N ARG A 80 50.61 -55.73 39.59
CA ARG A 80 49.32 -56.14 39.01
C ARG A 80 48.37 -54.95 39.17
N PRO A 81 47.67 -54.60 38.07
CA PRO A 81 46.71 -53.49 38.16
C PRO A 81 45.70 -53.77 39.29
N ALA A 82 45.57 -52.84 40.19
CA ALA A 82 44.58 -52.87 41.24
C ALA A 82 43.17 -52.93 40.55
N LYS A 83 42.23 -53.59 41.28
CA LYS A 83 40.85 -53.74 40.78
C LYS A 83 40.05 -52.40 40.70
N ASP A 84 40.70 -51.28 40.93
CA ASP A 84 40.09 -49.92 40.84
C ASP A 84 40.20 -49.25 39.47
N LEU A 85 40.25 -50.04 38.40
CA LEU A 85 40.32 -49.52 37.02
C LEU A 85 38.95 -49.19 36.41
N VAL A 86 37.84 -49.28 37.15
CA VAL A 86 36.52 -48.87 36.70
C VAL A 86 36.51 -47.37 36.32
N LEU A 87 37.13 -46.53 37.14
CA LEU A 87 37.26 -45.06 36.86
C LEU A 87 38.16 -44.74 35.66
N ARG A 88 39.21 -45.58 35.38
CA ARG A 88 40.03 -45.45 34.17
C ARG A 88 39.26 -45.86 32.92
N ALA A 89 38.54 -46.98 32.99
CA ALA A 89 37.72 -47.46 31.88
C ALA A 89 36.60 -46.46 31.52
N GLU A 90 35.92 -45.87 32.51
CA GLU A 90 34.94 -44.78 32.23
C GLU A 90 35.58 -43.54 31.63
N GLY A 91 36.78 -43.14 32.08
CA GLY A 91 37.50 -42.00 31.53
C GLY A 91 37.97 -42.24 30.08
N GLU A 92 38.44 -43.47 29.78
CA GLU A 92 38.84 -43.86 28.44
C GLU A 92 37.62 -43.91 27.50
N HIS A 93 36.51 -44.49 27.90
CA HIS A 93 35.28 -44.53 27.11
C HIS A 93 34.72 -43.14 26.82
N LYS A 94 34.76 -42.24 27.83
CA LYS A 94 34.35 -40.86 27.62
C LYS A 94 35.27 -40.08 26.64
N ALA A 95 36.59 -40.32 26.72
CA ALA A 95 37.55 -39.73 25.83
C ALA A 95 37.38 -40.25 24.40
N GLU A 96 37.13 -41.55 24.21
CA GLU A 96 36.85 -42.18 22.95
C GLU A 96 35.53 -41.66 22.34
N ALA A 97 34.47 -41.56 23.14
CA ALA A 97 33.19 -40.99 22.73
C ALA A 97 33.34 -39.54 22.27
N LEU A 98 34.11 -38.73 23.01
CA LEU A 98 34.39 -37.34 22.61
C LEU A 98 35.18 -37.24 21.31
N ALA A 99 36.19 -38.14 21.11
CA ALA A 99 36.93 -38.20 19.85
C ALA A 99 36.01 -38.54 18.66
N HIS A 100 35.16 -39.55 18.81
CA HIS A 100 34.18 -39.90 17.78
C HIS A 100 33.13 -38.81 17.56
N PHE A 101 32.76 -38.05 18.59
CA PHE A 101 31.87 -36.89 18.41
C PHE A 101 32.49 -35.79 17.56
N VAL A 102 33.79 -35.46 17.82
CA VAL A 102 34.53 -34.47 17.01
C VAL A 102 34.72 -34.96 15.58
N GLU A 103 35.05 -36.26 15.39
CA GLU A 103 35.10 -36.87 14.05
C GLU A 103 33.76 -36.72 13.33
N GLY A 104 32.66 -37.02 14.01
CA GLY A 104 31.32 -36.90 13.47
C GLY A 104 30.99 -35.50 13.01
N ILE A 105 31.29 -34.48 13.82
CA ILE A 105 31.14 -33.05 13.42
C ILE A 105 31.98 -32.73 12.18
N THR A 106 33.25 -33.17 12.18
CA THR A 106 34.17 -32.88 11.07
C THR A 106 33.68 -33.52 9.77
N PHE A 107 33.20 -34.77 9.80
CA PHE A 107 32.63 -35.41 8.64
C PHE A 107 31.33 -34.74 8.15
N GLU A 108 30.48 -34.31 9.09
CA GLU A 108 29.24 -33.61 8.74
C GLU A 108 29.53 -32.26 8.07
N GLU A 109 30.49 -31.48 8.58
CA GLU A 109 30.93 -30.21 7.96
C GLU A 109 31.52 -30.41 6.57
N ASN A 110 32.22 -31.53 6.34
CA ASN A 110 32.76 -31.90 5.02
C ASN A 110 31.71 -32.52 4.07
N GLY A 111 30.46 -32.71 4.53
CA GLY A 111 29.40 -33.33 3.74
C GLY A 111 29.49 -34.87 3.64
N GLU A 112 30.38 -35.49 4.45
CA GLU A 112 30.59 -36.93 4.49
C GLU A 112 29.59 -37.60 5.46
N MET A 113 28.28 -37.50 5.14
CA MET A 113 27.19 -37.83 6.06
C MET A 113 27.21 -39.27 6.58
N GLU A 114 27.59 -40.28 5.74
CA GLU A 114 27.68 -41.67 6.18
C GLU A 114 28.75 -41.86 7.25
N LYS A 115 29.93 -41.25 7.06
CA LYS A 115 31.01 -41.30 8.04
C LYS A 115 30.66 -40.58 9.33
N ALA A 116 29.97 -39.41 9.20
CA ALA A 116 29.47 -38.70 10.35
C ALA A 116 28.49 -39.57 11.17
N LEU A 117 27.59 -40.25 10.49
CA LEU A 117 26.60 -41.12 11.11
C LEU A 117 27.28 -42.31 11.82
N ASP A 118 28.28 -42.93 11.22
CA ASP A 118 29.06 -44.03 11.87
C ASP A 118 29.81 -43.52 13.10
N ALA A 119 30.41 -42.36 13.06
CA ALA A 119 31.09 -41.77 14.17
C ALA A 119 30.10 -41.45 15.31
N TYR A 120 28.98 -40.85 15.03
CA TYR A 120 27.93 -40.54 16.04
C TYR A 120 27.31 -41.80 16.63
N ARG A 121 27.12 -42.88 15.84
CA ARG A 121 26.64 -44.17 16.40
C ARG A 121 27.62 -44.78 17.40
N LYS A 122 28.92 -44.67 17.17
CA LYS A 122 29.93 -45.11 18.13
C LYS A 122 29.80 -44.37 19.47
N VAL A 123 29.53 -43.07 19.41
CA VAL A 123 29.24 -42.25 20.63
C VAL A 123 28.00 -42.79 21.36
N LEU A 124 26.89 -42.99 20.64
CA LEU A 124 25.62 -43.47 21.21
C LEU A 124 25.66 -44.90 21.73
N ASN A 125 26.53 -45.73 21.15
CA ASN A 125 26.78 -47.07 21.69
C ASN A 125 27.46 -47.06 23.04
N VAL A 126 28.30 -46.06 23.31
CA VAL A 126 28.97 -45.89 24.60
C VAL A 126 28.04 -45.17 25.61
N ASP A 127 27.34 -44.13 25.14
CA ASP A 127 26.43 -43.33 25.98
C ASP A 127 25.12 -43.05 25.22
N PRO A 128 24.15 -43.96 25.33
CA PRO A 128 22.83 -43.77 24.70
C PRO A 128 22.04 -42.59 25.29
N GLY A 129 22.47 -42.09 26.47
CA GLY A 129 21.82 -40.97 27.15
C GLY A 129 22.09 -39.60 26.55
N GLN A 130 22.90 -39.50 25.51
CA GLN A 130 23.16 -38.27 24.74
C GLN A 130 21.95 -37.89 23.87
N ALA A 131 20.92 -37.34 24.51
CA ALA A 131 19.59 -37.11 23.89
C ALA A 131 19.64 -36.19 22.65
N GLU A 132 20.40 -35.11 22.72
CA GLU A 132 20.57 -34.18 21.57
C GLU A 132 21.28 -34.87 20.40
N LEU A 133 22.32 -35.67 20.67
CA LEU A 133 23.02 -36.43 19.63
C LEU A 133 22.10 -37.48 19.02
N ALA A 134 21.34 -38.21 19.83
CA ALA A 134 20.38 -39.19 19.37
C ALA A 134 19.31 -38.55 18.46
N ALA A 135 18.81 -37.38 18.85
CA ALA A 135 17.87 -36.61 17.99
C ALA A 135 18.51 -36.17 16.68
N ARG A 136 19.78 -35.73 16.67
CA ARG A 136 20.55 -35.37 15.48
C ARG A 136 20.77 -36.57 14.55
N VAL A 137 21.20 -37.70 15.11
CA VAL A 137 21.39 -38.96 14.35
C VAL A 137 20.06 -39.43 13.75
N ALA A 138 18.99 -39.40 14.51
CA ALA A 138 17.66 -39.76 14.03
C ALA A 138 17.18 -38.83 12.91
N ALA A 139 17.49 -37.55 12.97
CA ALA A 139 17.19 -36.62 11.90
C ALA A 139 17.98 -36.92 10.61
N LEU A 140 19.26 -37.32 10.72
CA LEU A 140 20.07 -37.76 9.58
C LEU A 140 19.53 -39.05 8.95
N LEU A 141 19.21 -40.05 9.76
CA LEU A 141 18.59 -41.31 9.31
C LEU A 141 17.23 -41.07 8.64
N THR A 142 16.43 -40.17 9.19
CA THR A 142 15.13 -39.76 8.61
C THR A 142 15.29 -39.18 7.21
N ARG A 143 16.37 -38.44 6.93
CA ARG A 143 16.69 -37.90 5.59
C ARG A 143 17.12 -38.99 4.61
N GLN A 144 17.59 -40.15 5.11
CA GLN A 144 17.94 -41.32 4.35
C GLN A 144 16.79 -42.36 4.25
N ASP A 145 15.58 -41.98 4.72
CA ASP A 145 14.38 -42.83 4.82
C ASP A 145 14.53 -44.06 5.73
N ASP A 146 15.58 -44.08 6.58
CA ASP A 146 15.79 -45.16 7.56
C ASP A 146 15.05 -44.89 8.87
N PHE A 147 13.72 -44.91 8.79
CA PHE A 147 12.84 -44.66 9.94
C PHE A 147 12.98 -45.69 11.07
N PRO A 148 13.15 -47.03 10.77
CA PRO A 148 13.30 -48.02 11.82
C PRO A 148 14.49 -47.72 12.72
N GLN A 149 15.68 -47.49 12.17
CA GLN A 149 16.88 -47.18 12.96
C GLN A 149 16.76 -45.84 13.72
N ALA A 150 16.17 -44.83 13.07
CA ALA A 150 15.91 -43.54 13.75
C ALA A 150 15.05 -43.72 14.98
N ILE A 151 13.99 -44.52 14.91
CA ILE A 151 13.08 -44.79 16.03
C ILE A 151 13.77 -45.58 17.15
N ASP A 152 14.58 -46.60 16.77
CA ASP A 152 15.28 -47.42 17.79
C ASP A 152 16.29 -46.59 18.58
N ILE A 153 17.10 -45.77 17.92
CA ILE A 153 18.04 -44.84 18.56
C ILE A 153 17.32 -43.89 19.53
N LEU A 154 16.21 -43.32 19.09
CA LEU A 154 15.43 -42.37 19.91
C LEU A 154 14.80 -43.09 21.13
N LYS A 155 14.31 -44.31 20.98
CA LYS A 155 13.77 -45.11 22.06
C LYS A 155 14.83 -45.53 23.08
N ASP A 156 16.04 -45.84 22.60
CA ASP A 156 17.16 -46.15 23.49
C ASP A 156 17.64 -44.91 24.24
N ALA A 157 17.65 -43.75 23.59
CA ALA A 157 17.92 -42.47 24.25
C ALA A 157 16.86 -42.16 25.33
N ILE A 158 15.58 -42.42 25.07
CA ILE A 158 14.51 -42.27 26.08
C ILE A 158 14.67 -43.21 27.27
N LYS A 159 15.09 -44.47 27.04
CA LYS A 159 15.34 -45.41 28.12
C LYS A 159 16.51 -44.95 29.03
N ALA A 160 17.56 -44.40 28.41
CA ALA A 160 18.73 -43.92 29.12
C ALA A 160 18.49 -42.55 29.79
N SER A 161 17.76 -41.66 29.11
CA SER A 161 17.47 -40.29 29.58
C SER A 161 15.97 -39.97 29.43
N PRO A 162 15.09 -40.51 30.31
CA PRO A 162 13.63 -40.40 30.14
C PRO A 162 13.07 -38.98 30.37
N ASN A 163 13.89 -38.05 30.85
CA ASN A 163 13.51 -36.66 31.10
C ASN A 163 14.01 -35.69 30.00
N ALA A 164 14.67 -36.17 28.96
CA ALA A 164 15.08 -35.35 27.84
C ALA A 164 13.91 -35.21 26.85
N SER A 165 13.57 -33.98 26.45
CA SER A 165 12.42 -33.68 25.57
C SER A 165 12.70 -33.96 24.08
N GLU A 166 13.94 -33.79 23.64
CA GLU A 166 14.35 -33.84 22.22
C GLU A 166 14.03 -35.17 21.54
N PRO A 167 14.33 -36.36 22.13
CA PRO A 167 13.98 -37.64 21.51
C PRO A 167 12.46 -37.82 21.33
N TYR A 168 11.66 -37.34 22.28
CA TYR A 168 10.19 -37.39 22.15
C TYR A 168 9.71 -36.47 21.02
N MET A 169 10.29 -35.27 20.86
CA MET A 169 9.96 -34.38 19.74
C MET A 169 10.27 -35.01 18.39
N GLN A 170 11.42 -35.65 18.26
CA GLN A 170 11.81 -36.31 17.00
C GLN A 170 10.92 -37.52 16.70
N LEU A 171 10.55 -38.31 17.70
CA LEU A 171 9.57 -39.39 17.52
C LEU A 171 8.22 -38.84 17.07
N ALA A 172 7.71 -37.79 17.69
CA ALA A 172 6.47 -37.15 17.31
C ALA A 172 6.50 -36.73 15.82
N PHE A 173 7.61 -36.13 15.39
CA PHE A 173 7.80 -35.73 14.00
C PHE A 173 7.82 -36.93 13.03
N ILE A 174 8.56 -38.00 13.32
CA ILE A 174 8.65 -39.20 12.47
C ILE A 174 7.28 -39.87 12.37
N TYR A 175 6.60 -40.06 13.50
CA TYR A 175 5.29 -40.71 13.54
C TYR A 175 4.23 -39.91 12.79
N ALA A 176 4.21 -38.58 12.94
CA ALA A 176 3.25 -37.73 12.23
C ALA A 176 3.51 -37.66 10.73
N LYS A 177 4.74 -37.32 10.36
CA LYS A 177 5.06 -36.95 8.97
C LYS A 177 5.22 -38.18 8.06
N TYR A 178 5.94 -39.17 8.53
CA TYR A 178 6.36 -40.32 7.71
C TYR A 178 5.52 -41.57 7.93
N LEU A 179 5.22 -41.91 9.18
CA LEU A 179 4.45 -43.12 9.48
C LEU A 179 2.93 -42.90 9.49
N LYS A 180 2.47 -41.64 9.47
CA LYS A 180 1.05 -41.27 9.53
C LYS A 180 0.30 -41.84 10.74
N LYS A 181 1.02 -42.08 11.83
CA LYS A 181 0.51 -42.57 13.10
C LYS A 181 0.28 -41.39 14.05
N THR A 182 -0.87 -40.75 13.89
CA THR A 182 -1.15 -39.46 14.50
C THR A 182 -1.33 -39.52 16.02
N ASP A 183 -1.98 -40.59 16.53
CA ASP A 183 -2.24 -40.71 17.96
C ASP A 183 -0.94 -40.87 18.74
N GLU A 184 -0.04 -41.74 18.26
CA GLU A 184 1.29 -41.91 18.87
C GLU A 184 2.13 -40.62 18.74
N ALA A 185 2.02 -39.91 17.64
CA ALA A 185 2.70 -38.63 17.43
C ALA A 185 2.25 -37.59 18.47
N ILE A 186 0.94 -37.48 18.71
CA ILE A 186 0.37 -36.58 19.74
C ILE A 186 0.84 -36.99 21.16
N GLU A 187 0.90 -38.28 21.45
CA GLU A 187 1.39 -38.78 22.76
C GLU A 187 2.84 -38.35 22.97
N TYR A 188 3.73 -38.59 22.02
CA TYR A 188 5.13 -38.18 22.10
C TYR A 188 5.29 -36.67 22.18
N ALA A 189 4.54 -35.88 21.39
CA ALA A 189 4.58 -34.44 21.42
C ALA A 189 4.11 -33.87 22.79
N ASN A 190 3.04 -34.43 23.37
CA ASN A 190 2.57 -34.05 24.72
C ASN A 190 3.61 -34.38 25.77
N ARG A 191 4.32 -35.51 25.64
CA ARG A 191 5.38 -35.88 26.58
C ARG A 191 6.56 -34.90 26.50
N ALA A 192 6.96 -34.50 25.27
CA ALA A 192 8.01 -33.49 25.09
C ALA A 192 7.64 -32.14 25.74
N VAL A 193 6.41 -31.68 25.52
CA VAL A 193 5.87 -30.45 26.14
C VAL A 193 5.84 -30.54 27.67
N ALA A 194 5.50 -31.72 28.23
CA ALA A 194 5.45 -31.90 29.66
C ALA A 194 6.85 -31.92 30.33
N LEU A 195 7.86 -32.37 29.57
CA LEU A 195 9.25 -32.43 30.05
C LEU A 195 9.95 -31.07 29.95
N ASP A 196 9.67 -30.33 28.91
CA ASP A 196 10.21 -28.98 28.74
C ASP A 196 9.08 -27.99 28.33
N PRO A 197 8.36 -27.46 29.33
CA PRO A 197 7.24 -26.56 29.09
C PRO A 197 7.65 -25.22 28.51
N GLN A 198 8.92 -24.82 28.56
CA GLN A 198 9.39 -23.57 27.95
C GLN A 198 9.85 -23.75 26.49
N ASN A 199 9.88 -24.96 25.98
CA ASN A 199 10.27 -25.26 24.62
C ASN A 199 9.13 -24.99 23.66
N ILE A 200 9.13 -23.82 23.05
CA ILE A 200 8.10 -23.41 22.07
C ILE A 200 8.07 -24.31 20.83
N GLU A 201 9.19 -24.96 20.46
CA GLU A 201 9.24 -25.88 19.32
C GLU A 201 8.42 -27.14 19.57
N ALA A 202 8.36 -27.63 20.81
CA ALA A 202 7.51 -28.75 21.18
C ALA A 202 6.03 -28.42 21.04
N TYR A 203 5.61 -27.21 21.43
CA TYR A 203 4.23 -26.74 21.19
C TYR A 203 3.94 -26.53 19.71
N GLN A 204 4.90 -26.02 18.95
CA GLN A 204 4.75 -25.87 17.51
C GLN A 204 4.49 -27.22 16.85
N ARG A 205 5.29 -28.25 17.19
CA ARG A 205 5.12 -29.61 16.67
C ARG A 205 3.77 -30.21 17.03
N LEU A 206 3.38 -30.08 18.31
CA LEU A 206 2.07 -30.53 18.77
C LEU A 206 0.94 -29.87 17.99
N CYS A 207 0.99 -28.54 17.85
CA CYS A 207 0.00 -27.76 17.10
C CYS A 207 -0.05 -28.17 15.61
N GLU A 208 1.11 -28.34 14.96
CA GLU A 208 1.19 -28.79 13.56
C GLU A 208 0.53 -30.17 13.38
N ILE A 209 0.74 -31.10 14.31
CA ILE A 209 0.15 -32.45 14.25
C ILE A 209 -1.36 -32.37 14.48
N GLU A 210 -1.82 -31.62 15.45
CA GLU A 210 -3.25 -31.44 15.77
C GLU A 210 -4.00 -30.77 14.61
N LEU A 211 -3.40 -29.75 13.97
CA LEU A 211 -3.97 -29.12 12.77
C LEU A 211 -4.01 -30.06 11.57
N ALA A 212 -3.01 -30.93 11.40
CA ALA A 212 -2.97 -31.90 10.31
C ALA A 212 -4.09 -32.97 10.44
N THR A 213 -4.62 -33.19 11.64
CA THR A 213 -5.80 -34.05 11.87
C THR A 213 -7.13 -33.33 11.68
N GLY A 214 -7.11 -32.00 11.43
CA GLY A 214 -8.30 -31.16 11.37
C GLY A 214 -8.84 -30.76 12.75
N ASP A 215 -8.16 -31.09 13.84
CA ASP A 215 -8.59 -30.76 15.20
C ASP A 215 -8.03 -29.40 15.65
N GLU A 216 -8.55 -28.34 15.03
CA GLU A 216 -8.18 -26.95 15.38
C GLU A 216 -8.48 -26.63 16.86
N LYS A 217 -9.48 -27.28 17.45
CA LYS A 217 -9.82 -27.05 18.85
C LYS A 217 -8.68 -27.51 19.78
N ARG A 218 -8.14 -28.72 19.56
CA ARG A 218 -6.99 -29.21 20.32
C ARG A 218 -5.76 -28.36 20.12
N ALA A 219 -5.49 -27.93 18.88
CA ALA A 219 -4.38 -27.03 18.59
C ALA A 219 -4.48 -25.73 19.40
N ARG A 220 -5.67 -25.13 19.47
CA ARG A 220 -5.92 -23.94 20.32
C ARG A 220 -5.71 -24.24 21.81
N GLU A 221 -6.24 -25.34 22.32
CA GLU A 221 -6.08 -25.76 23.72
C GLU A 221 -4.59 -25.98 24.08
N SER A 222 -3.80 -26.50 23.14
CA SER A 222 -2.36 -26.67 23.31
C SER A 222 -1.62 -25.34 23.38
N LEU A 223 -1.97 -24.37 22.50
CA LEU A 223 -1.41 -23.01 22.56
C LEU A 223 -1.89 -22.23 23.79
N ASP A 224 -3.11 -22.46 24.26
CA ASP A 224 -3.63 -21.88 25.51
C ASP A 224 -2.87 -22.40 26.73
N ARG A 225 -2.40 -23.65 26.71
CA ARG A 225 -1.48 -24.18 27.77
C ARG A 225 -0.15 -23.44 27.73
N ALA A 226 0.43 -23.24 26.51
CA ALA A 226 1.66 -22.48 26.36
C ALA A 226 1.51 -21.02 26.82
N ALA A 227 0.37 -20.38 26.57
CA ALA A 227 0.12 -19.01 27.01
C ALA A 227 0.03 -18.80 28.53
N LYS A 228 -0.12 -19.89 29.30
CA LYS A 228 -0.13 -19.87 30.80
C LYS A 228 1.25 -20.01 31.41
N ILE A 229 2.27 -20.28 30.60
CA ILE A 229 3.64 -20.45 31.09
C ILE A 229 4.19 -19.08 31.48
N ASP A 230 4.94 -19.07 32.57
CA ASP A 230 5.69 -17.90 33.01
C ASP A 230 7.08 -17.94 32.36
N SER A 231 7.19 -17.36 31.16
CA SER A 231 8.45 -17.26 30.43
C SER A 231 8.89 -15.80 30.35
N THR A 232 10.16 -15.57 30.60
CA THR A 232 10.83 -14.27 30.42
C THR A 232 11.49 -14.16 29.03
N ASP A 233 11.48 -15.26 28.25
CA ASP A 233 12.04 -15.29 26.90
C ASP A 233 11.10 -14.61 25.90
N PRO A 234 11.48 -13.46 25.32
CA PRO A 234 10.67 -12.78 24.33
C PRO A 234 10.49 -13.61 23.04
N SER A 235 11.45 -14.47 22.70
CA SER A 235 11.35 -15.38 21.54
C SER A 235 10.25 -16.40 21.72
N PHE A 236 10.06 -16.91 22.96
CA PHE A 236 8.95 -17.80 23.29
C PHE A 236 7.60 -17.13 22.97
N TRP A 237 7.39 -15.92 23.48
CA TRP A 237 6.14 -15.18 23.27
C TRP A 237 5.92 -14.79 21.80
N ASN A 238 6.97 -14.36 21.11
CA ASN A 238 6.89 -14.00 19.71
C ASN A 238 6.49 -15.20 18.83
N ARG A 239 7.13 -16.35 19.03
CA ARG A 239 6.80 -17.59 18.31
C ARG A 239 5.39 -18.08 18.65
N LEU A 240 5.00 -18.05 19.94
CA LEU A 240 3.65 -18.40 20.36
C LEU A 240 2.59 -17.50 19.71
N GLY A 241 2.85 -16.18 19.65
CA GLY A 241 1.98 -15.23 18.99
C GLY A 241 1.81 -15.54 17.51
N LYS A 242 2.89 -15.86 16.80
CA LYS A 242 2.87 -16.26 15.39
C LYS A 242 2.08 -17.54 15.15
N LEU A 243 2.26 -18.55 16.00
CA LEU A 243 1.50 -19.81 15.95
C LEU A 243 0.01 -19.56 16.16
N TYR A 244 -0.33 -18.81 17.20
CA TYR A 244 -1.73 -18.49 17.50
C TYR A 244 -2.37 -17.67 16.38
N ALA A 245 -1.66 -16.67 15.86
CA ALA A 245 -2.10 -15.86 14.72
C ALA A 245 -2.36 -16.70 13.47
N SER A 246 -1.56 -17.73 13.19
CA SER A 246 -1.75 -18.62 12.04
C SER A 246 -3.05 -19.41 12.07
N ILE A 247 -3.58 -19.70 13.25
CA ILE A 247 -4.88 -20.37 13.42
C ILE A 247 -6.04 -19.37 13.34
N VAL A 248 -5.84 -18.18 13.90
CA VAL A 248 -6.89 -17.17 14.06
C VAL A 248 -7.17 -16.41 12.77
N PHE A 249 -6.11 -16.02 12.04
CA PHE A 249 -6.24 -15.23 10.81
C PHE A 249 -6.35 -16.14 9.58
N LYS A 250 -7.58 -16.47 9.20
CA LYS A 250 -7.87 -17.24 7.98
C LYS A 250 -8.20 -16.31 6.82
N PRO A 251 -7.93 -16.72 5.57
CA PRO A 251 -8.42 -16.00 4.40
C PRO A 251 -9.94 -15.79 4.48
N ASP A 252 -10.41 -14.63 4.07
CA ASP A 252 -11.84 -14.28 3.95
C ASP A 252 -12.69 -14.34 5.25
N THR A 253 -12.05 -14.47 6.41
CA THR A 253 -12.75 -14.53 7.69
C THR A 253 -12.18 -13.52 8.66
N GLU A 254 -13.02 -12.67 9.23
CA GLU A 254 -12.56 -11.79 10.31
C GLU A 254 -12.41 -12.59 11.61
N PRO A 255 -11.29 -12.39 12.35
CA PRO A 255 -11.07 -13.06 13.62
C PRO A 255 -12.11 -12.66 14.65
N LYS A 256 -12.50 -13.58 15.51
CA LYS A 256 -13.36 -13.26 16.66
C LYS A 256 -12.62 -12.32 17.62
N SER A 257 -13.36 -11.42 18.26
CA SER A 257 -12.80 -10.44 19.19
C SER A 257 -12.00 -11.09 20.33
N GLU A 258 -12.44 -12.24 20.85
CA GLU A 258 -11.74 -13.01 21.88
C GLU A 258 -10.39 -13.54 21.38
N ASP A 259 -10.38 -14.11 20.17
CA ASP A 259 -9.16 -14.63 19.54
C ASP A 259 -8.15 -13.51 19.30
N LEU A 260 -8.62 -12.37 18.77
CA LEU A 260 -7.79 -11.20 18.57
C LEU A 260 -7.20 -10.67 19.88
N ALA A 261 -8.02 -10.59 20.94
CA ALA A 261 -7.56 -10.17 22.27
C ALA A 261 -6.49 -11.11 22.82
N ARG A 262 -6.66 -12.42 22.60
CA ARG A 262 -5.68 -13.43 23.03
C ARG A 262 -4.35 -13.26 22.31
N VAL A 263 -4.36 -13.14 20.99
CA VAL A 263 -3.14 -12.92 20.20
C VAL A 263 -2.45 -11.62 20.60
N ASN A 264 -3.23 -10.55 20.80
CA ASN A 264 -2.71 -9.26 21.28
C ASN A 264 -2.00 -9.39 22.63
N GLN A 265 -2.59 -10.14 23.59
CA GLN A 265 -1.98 -10.36 24.91
C GLN A 265 -0.64 -11.08 24.79
N ILE A 266 -0.53 -12.06 23.91
CA ILE A 266 0.70 -12.83 23.68
C ILE A 266 1.79 -11.93 23.08
N PHE A 267 1.47 -11.20 22.00
CA PHE A 267 2.44 -10.27 21.38
C PHE A 267 2.82 -9.11 22.31
N LYS A 268 1.90 -8.65 23.16
CA LYS A 268 2.21 -7.65 24.18
C LYS A 268 3.29 -8.15 25.13
N LYS A 269 3.18 -9.41 25.61
CA LYS A 269 4.23 -10.03 26.44
C LYS A 269 5.56 -10.15 25.69
N ALA A 270 5.53 -10.50 24.39
CA ALA A 270 6.74 -10.50 23.56
C ALA A 270 7.42 -9.12 23.55
N ALA A 271 6.65 -8.04 23.35
CA ALA A 271 7.19 -6.69 23.37
C ALA A 271 7.68 -6.23 24.75
N GLU A 272 6.97 -6.60 25.83
CA GLU A 272 7.34 -6.28 27.21
C GLU A 272 8.68 -6.91 27.62
N HIS A 273 8.94 -8.14 27.16
CA HIS A 273 10.19 -8.87 27.46
C HIS A 273 11.30 -8.62 26.41
N ALA A 274 10.99 -8.02 25.26
CA ALA A 274 11.94 -7.84 24.16
C ALA A 274 13.16 -6.97 24.51
N GLY A 275 13.04 -6.06 25.50
CA GLY A 275 14.13 -5.18 25.88
C GLY A 275 14.66 -4.36 24.68
N GLU A 276 15.88 -4.69 24.24
CA GLU A 276 16.56 -4.07 23.09
C GLU A 276 16.60 -5.01 21.86
N ASP A 277 15.83 -6.08 21.85
CA ASP A 277 15.73 -6.96 20.68
C ASP A 277 14.86 -6.31 19.59
N ALA A 278 15.51 -5.57 18.71
CA ALA A 278 14.86 -4.88 17.59
C ALA A 278 14.10 -5.84 16.65
N ALA A 279 14.57 -7.09 16.49
CA ALA A 279 13.91 -8.06 15.61
C ALA A 279 12.55 -8.48 16.16
N ILE A 280 12.46 -8.76 17.45
CA ILE A 280 11.21 -9.11 18.11
C ILE A 280 10.25 -7.92 18.17
N LEU A 281 10.75 -6.73 18.51
CA LEU A 281 9.95 -5.51 18.50
C LEU A 281 9.35 -5.24 17.11
N LYS A 282 10.12 -5.46 16.04
CA LYS A 282 9.66 -5.34 14.67
C LYS A 282 8.61 -6.37 14.31
N ASP A 283 8.80 -7.63 14.68
CA ASP A 283 7.83 -8.69 14.46
C ASP A 283 6.47 -8.36 15.12
N VAL A 284 6.50 -7.85 16.35
CA VAL A 284 5.29 -7.45 17.08
C VAL A 284 4.64 -6.22 16.42
N ALA A 285 5.43 -5.23 15.99
CA ALA A 285 4.92 -4.07 15.27
C ALA A 285 4.27 -4.48 13.95
N ASP A 286 4.90 -5.41 13.21
CA ASP A 286 4.37 -5.97 11.96
C ASP A 286 3.03 -6.69 12.19
N TYR A 287 2.91 -7.43 13.29
CA TYR A 287 1.64 -8.05 13.67
C TYR A 287 0.55 -6.99 13.92
N TYR A 288 0.83 -5.96 14.73
CA TYR A 288 -0.15 -4.91 15.01
C TYR A 288 -0.54 -4.15 13.73
N ALA A 289 0.42 -3.87 12.86
CA ALA A 289 0.15 -3.24 11.58
C ALA A 289 -0.75 -4.11 10.68
N ALA A 290 -0.46 -5.42 10.59
CA ALA A 290 -1.23 -6.38 9.80
C ALA A 290 -2.65 -6.57 10.34
N SER A 291 -2.82 -6.53 11.67
CA SER A 291 -4.13 -6.61 12.33
C SER A 291 -4.89 -5.28 12.40
N ARG A 292 -4.42 -4.25 11.66
CA ARG A 292 -4.99 -2.88 11.60
C ARG A 292 -4.93 -2.09 12.92
N GLN A 293 -4.10 -2.52 13.85
CA GLN A 293 -3.87 -1.85 15.13
C GLN A 293 -2.65 -0.91 14.99
N ILE A 294 -2.78 0.07 14.09
CA ILE A 294 -1.66 0.93 13.68
C ILE A 294 -1.13 1.79 14.84
N LYS A 295 -2.01 2.21 15.76
CA LYS A 295 -1.61 3.04 16.91
C LYS A 295 -0.67 2.29 17.85
N GLU A 296 -0.85 0.99 17.97
CA GLU A 296 -0.01 0.08 18.76
C GLU A 296 1.32 -0.24 18.05
N ALA A 297 1.31 -0.27 16.71
CA ALA A 297 2.50 -0.54 15.91
C ALA A 297 3.51 0.63 15.90
N ILE A 298 3.03 1.88 15.82
CA ILE A 298 3.86 3.08 15.69
C ILE A 298 4.95 3.17 16.79
N PRO A 299 4.66 3.09 18.10
CA PRO A 299 5.69 3.21 19.13
C PRO A 299 6.74 2.12 19.06
N LEU A 300 6.36 0.92 18.61
CA LEU A 300 7.30 -0.18 18.43
C LEU A 300 8.25 0.06 17.26
N TYR A 301 7.74 0.54 16.11
CA TYR A 301 8.62 0.90 14.99
C TYR A 301 9.56 2.05 15.35
N ILE A 302 9.11 3.04 16.14
CA ILE A 302 9.99 4.11 16.63
C ILE A 302 11.13 3.50 17.45
N LYS A 303 10.82 2.59 18.39
CA LYS A 303 11.83 1.93 19.20
C LYS A 303 12.77 1.05 18.37
N VAL A 304 12.27 0.39 17.32
CA VAL A 304 13.13 -0.34 16.36
C VAL A 304 14.12 0.61 15.70
N LEU A 305 13.68 1.79 15.27
CA LEU A 305 14.56 2.78 14.62
C LEU A 305 15.53 3.47 15.59
N GLU A 306 15.19 3.58 16.87
CA GLU A 306 16.13 4.01 17.92
C GLU A 306 17.27 3.00 18.09
N LEU A 307 16.98 1.68 18.01
CA LEU A 307 17.95 0.60 18.13
C LEU A 307 18.70 0.32 16.83
N GLN A 308 18.02 0.44 15.71
CA GLN A 308 18.53 0.16 14.35
C GLN A 308 18.12 1.30 13.40
N PRO A 309 18.85 2.44 13.44
CA PRO A 309 18.50 3.62 12.63
C PRO A 309 18.46 3.36 11.11
N ASP A 310 19.17 2.34 10.62
CA ASP A 310 19.28 2.01 9.21
C ASP A 310 18.23 0.99 8.73
N ASP A 311 17.28 0.56 9.59
CA ASP A 311 16.20 -0.35 9.15
C ASP A 311 15.20 0.37 8.24
N ALA A 312 15.47 0.29 6.92
CA ALA A 312 14.62 0.88 5.90
C ALA A 312 13.18 0.32 5.93
N GLY A 313 13.02 -0.96 6.27
CA GLY A 313 11.71 -1.60 6.34
C GLY A 313 10.85 -1.04 7.48
N ALA A 314 11.43 -0.87 8.66
CA ALA A 314 10.74 -0.26 9.80
C ALA A 314 10.37 1.20 9.51
N ARG A 315 11.24 1.95 8.83
CA ARG A 315 11.00 3.35 8.46
C ARG A 315 9.84 3.48 7.45
N GLU A 316 9.79 2.62 6.44
CA GLU A 316 8.69 2.58 5.46
C GLU A 316 7.34 2.24 6.13
N ARG A 317 7.34 1.30 7.05
CA ARG A 317 6.14 0.91 7.81
C ARG A 317 5.69 2.02 8.77
N LEU A 318 6.63 2.72 9.40
CA LEU A 318 6.35 3.87 10.26
C LEU A 318 5.76 5.03 9.44
N ALA A 319 6.33 5.35 8.27
CA ALA A 319 5.77 6.34 7.36
C ALA A 319 4.32 5.99 6.98
N THR A 320 4.07 4.73 6.61
CA THR A 320 2.72 4.23 6.32
C THR A 320 1.80 4.36 7.54
N GLY A 321 2.29 4.03 8.73
CA GLY A 321 1.56 4.17 9.99
C GLY A 321 1.14 5.61 10.27
N PHE A 322 2.04 6.58 10.07
CA PHE A 322 1.73 8.00 10.20
C PHE A 322 0.71 8.47 9.15
N MET A 323 0.79 7.99 7.91
CA MET A 323 -0.21 8.28 6.88
C MET A 323 -1.61 7.78 7.30
N LEU A 324 -1.72 6.53 7.75
CA LEU A 324 -2.97 5.91 8.15
C LEU A 324 -3.59 6.56 9.41
N THR A 325 -2.77 7.13 10.28
CA THR A 325 -3.22 7.85 11.49
C THR A 325 -3.35 9.35 11.29
N ASN A 326 -3.25 9.83 10.04
CA ASN A 326 -3.35 11.24 9.64
C ASN A 326 -2.29 12.16 10.31
N GLN A 327 -1.13 11.62 10.67
CA GLN A 327 0.03 12.35 11.17
C GLN A 327 0.92 12.76 9.98
N ARG A 328 0.41 13.65 9.12
CA ARG A 328 0.98 13.94 7.79
C ARG A 328 2.41 14.47 7.84
N ASP A 329 2.67 15.42 8.74
CA ASP A 329 4.01 16.04 8.83
C ASP A 329 5.08 15.01 9.16
N LYS A 330 4.80 14.10 10.10
CA LYS A 330 5.72 13.00 10.44
C LYS A 330 5.89 11.99 9.30
N ALA A 331 4.82 11.74 8.53
CA ALA A 331 4.91 10.88 7.36
C ALA A 331 5.80 11.49 6.27
N VAL A 332 5.71 12.81 6.04
CA VAL A 332 6.58 13.55 5.11
C VAL A 332 8.03 13.44 5.57
N GLU A 333 8.31 13.73 6.83
CA GLU A 333 9.66 13.66 7.42
C GLU A 333 10.28 12.26 7.22
N MET A 334 9.53 11.20 7.55
CA MET A 334 10.00 9.83 7.37
C MET A 334 10.28 9.47 5.90
N LEU A 335 9.43 9.92 4.97
CA LEU A 335 9.62 9.65 3.54
C LEU A 335 10.82 10.43 2.99
N GLU A 336 11.04 11.67 3.44
CA GLU A 336 12.23 12.45 3.07
C GLU A 336 13.53 11.81 3.59
N GLU A 337 13.51 11.23 4.79
CA GLU A 337 14.64 10.46 5.32
C GLU A 337 14.91 9.19 4.50
N ILE A 338 13.85 8.45 4.13
CA ILE A 338 13.99 7.27 3.27
C ILE A 338 14.63 7.66 1.93
N ILE A 339 14.20 8.76 1.33
CA ILE A 339 14.73 9.27 0.07
C ILE A 339 16.22 9.66 0.19
N LYS A 340 16.62 10.27 1.32
CA LYS A 340 18.04 10.60 1.56
C LYS A 340 18.91 9.35 1.66
N LEU A 341 18.43 8.30 2.32
CA LEU A 341 19.17 7.05 2.52
C LEU A 341 19.13 6.14 1.28
N HIS A 342 18.03 6.16 0.54
CA HIS A 342 17.72 5.28 -0.57
C HIS A 342 17.17 6.06 -1.77
N PRO A 343 17.97 6.93 -2.40
CA PRO A 343 17.50 7.78 -3.51
C PRO A 343 17.10 6.99 -4.76
N GLU A 344 17.45 5.70 -4.85
CA GLU A 344 17.05 4.81 -5.93
C GLU A 344 15.64 4.23 -5.77
N LYS A 345 14.99 4.40 -4.62
CA LYS A 345 13.66 3.85 -4.33
C LYS A 345 12.55 4.75 -4.87
N TYR A 346 12.13 4.52 -6.11
CA TYR A 346 11.05 5.29 -6.75
C TYR A 346 9.73 5.28 -5.96
N GLN A 347 9.42 4.20 -5.20
CA GLN A 347 8.20 4.08 -4.41
C GLN A 347 8.09 5.16 -3.33
N SER A 348 9.22 5.53 -2.69
CA SER A 348 9.23 6.55 -1.65
C SER A 348 8.87 7.93 -2.20
N TYR A 349 9.34 8.25 -3.41
CA TYR A 349 8.95 9.47 -4.12
C TYR A 349 7.47 9.46 -4.52
N GLU A 350 6.92 8.31 -4.97
CA GLU A 350 5.49 8.19 -5.28
C GLU A 350 4.63 8.44 -4.04
N LEU A 351 4.97 7.83 -2.90
CA LEU A 351 4.23 8.01 -1.65
C LEU A 351 4.32 9.45 -1.14
N LEU A 352 5.51 10.06 -1.19
CA LEU A 352 5.69 11.45 -0.81
C LEU A 352 4.88 12.38 -1.73
N ALA A 353 4.92 12.16 -3.04
CA ALA A 353 4.13 12.92 -4.00
C ALA A 353 2.63 12.83 -3.73
N GLN A 354 2.10 11.63 -3.46
CA GLN A 354 0.69 11.43 -3.11
C GLN A 354 0.31 12.19 -1.83
N LEU A 355 1.16 12.11 -0.80
CA LEU A 355 0.91 12.78 0.48
C LEU A 355 0.91 14.31 0.32
N LEU A 356 1.88 14.85 -0.42
CA LEU A 356 1.98 16.28 -0.73
C LEU A 356 0.78 16.76 -1.58
N GLU A 357 0.35 15.96 -2.56
CA GLU A 357 -0.85 16.24 -3.35
C GLU A 357 -2.11 16.29 -2.47
N ASP A 358 -2.26 15.35 -1.52
CA ASP A 358 -3.38 15.34 -0.59
C ASP A 358 -3.39 16.53 0.35
N ASN A 359 -2.19 16.92 0.80
CA ASN A 359 -2.01 18.13 1.59
C ASN A 359 -2.39 19.39 0.79
N ALA A 360 -1.87 19.50 -0.43
CA ALA A 360 -2.19 20.60 -1.34
C ALA A 360 -3.69 20.74 -1.59
N ARG A 361 -4.38 19.63 -1.86
CA ARG A 361 -5.84 19.63 -2.05
C ARG A 361 -6.61 20.03 -0.78
N THR A 362 -6.06 19.72 0.38
CA THR A 362 -6.66 20.14 1.68
C THR A 362 -6.49 21.64 1.89
N LEU A 363 -5.30 22.17 1.60
CA LEU A 363 -5.00 23.61 1.66
C LEU A 363 -5.83 24.41 0.64
N ASP A 364 -5.99 23.90 -0.58
CA ASP A 364 -6.81 24.56 -1.60
C ASP A 364 -8.27 24.67 -1.17
N ARG A 365 -8.83 23.60 -0.58
CA ARG A 365 -10.19 23.62 0.01
C ARG A 365 -10.31 24.60 1.18
N ALA A 366 -9.24 24.80 1.94
CA ALA A 366 -9.17 25.78 3.02
C ALA A 366 -8.88 27.21 2.51
N ASN A 367 -8.93 27.43 1.18
CA ASN A 367 -8.64 28.70 0.50
C ASN A 367 -7.20 29.24 0.71
N GLN A 368 -6.26 28.37 1.09
CA GLN A 368 -4.82 28.70 1.26
C GLN A 368 -4.07 28.45 -0.07
N LYS A 369 -4.42 29.22 -1.10
CA LYS A 369 -4.02 28.95 -2.50
C LYS A 369 -2.51 28.94 -2.74
N GLU A 370 -1.77 29.90 -2.17
CA GLU A 370 -0.31 29.97 -2.36
C GLU A 370 0.40 28.77 -1.73
N ARG A 371 -0.03 28.36 -0.54
CA ARG A 371 0.51 27.15 0.10
C ARG A 371 0.14 25.89 -0.66
N ALA A 372 -1.09 25.79 -1.14
CA ALA A 372 -1.54 24.68 -1.96
C ALA A 372 -0.70 24.55 -3.26
N LYS A 373 -0.44 25.69 -3.92
CA LYS A 373 0.40 25.74 -5.12
C LYS A 373 1.83 25.25 -4.86
N ALA A 374 2.42 25.65 -3.75
CA ALA A 374 3.75 25.21 -3.36
C ALA A 374 3.80 23.68 -3.12
N GLU A 375 2.79 23.13 -2.41
CA GLU A 375 2.72 21.69 -2.16
C GLU A 375 2.44 20.89 -3.45
N PHE A 376 1.59 21.40 -4.37
CA PHE A 376 1.42 20.79 -5.70
C PHE A 376 2.73 20.76 -6.49
N ALA A 377 3.52 21.83 -6.45
CA ALA A 377 4.81 21.86 -7.14
C ALA A 377 5.78 20.81 -6.58
N LYS A 378 5.82 20.61 -5.26
CA LYS A 378 6.62 19.54 -4.63
C LYS A 378 6.10 18.15 -5.03
N ALA A 379 4.78 17.96 -5.09
CA ALA A 379 4.20 16.69 -5.53
C ALA A 379 4.59 16.36 -6.96
N VAL A 380 4.52 17.32 -7.88
CA VAL A 380 4.96 17.18 -9.28
C VAL A 380 6.44 16.75 -9.34
N ALA A 381 7.33 17.46 -8.62
CA ALA A 381 8.76 17.16 -8.61
C ALA A 381 9.04 15.73 -8.14
N ASN A 382 8.34 15.26 -7.11
CA ASN A 382 8.50 13.89 -6.61
C ASN A 382 7.94 12.82 -7.57
N TYR A 383 6.79 13.06 -8.24
CA TYR A 383 6.31 12.16 -9.28
C TYR A 383 7.31 12.08 -10.45
N GLU A 384 7.88 13.21 -10.87
CA GLU A 384 8.89 13.24 -11.94
C GLU A 384 10.15 12.49 -11.54
N GLN A 385 10.63 12.68 -10.31
CA GLN A 385 11.78 11.94 -9.81
C GLN A 385 11.51 10.44 -9.75
N SER A 386 10.32 10.01 -9.33
CA SER A 386 9.91 8.60 -9.39
C SER A 386 9.97 8.05 -10.81
N LEU A 387 9.45 8.80 -11.79
CA LEU A 387 9.43 8.41 -13.20
C LEU A 387 10.83 8.45 -13.86
N LEU A 388 11.73 9.30 -13.36
CA LEU A 388 13.12 9.31 -13.79
C LEU A 388 13.83 8.00 -13.38
N ILE A 389 13.56 7.51 -12.17
CA ILE A 389 14.14 6.27 -11.65
C ILE A 389 13.46 5.05 -12.29
N ASN A 390 12.14 5.06 -12.39
CA ASN A 390 11.37 3.96 -12.98
C ASN A 390 10.34 4.48 -14.02
N PRO A 391 10.75 4.67 -15.27
CA PRO A 391 9.86 5.18 -16.32
C PRO A 391 8.77 4.18 -16.77
N GLY A 392 8.82 2.94 -16.30
CA GLY A 392 7.81 1.90 -16.59
C GLY A 392 6.51 2.01 -15.78
N ARG A 393 6.26 3.12 -15.09
CA ARG A 393 5.11 3.33 -14.20
C ARG A 393 3.97 4.06 -14.90
N ALA A 394 3.10 3.30 -15.59
CA ALA A 394 1.93 3.87 -16.29
C ALA A 394 1.00 4.65 -15.33
N THR A 395 0.68 4.07 -14.17
CA THR A 395 -0.20 4.69 -13.16
C THR A 395 0.34 6.01 -12.63
N THR A 396 1.64 6.10 -12.37
CA THR A 396 2.30 7.32 -11.90
C THR A 396 2.33 8.39 -12.99
N THR A 397 2.56 7.98 -14.26
CA THR A 397 2.54 8.88 -15.40
C THR A 397 1.14 9.48 -15.60
N LEU A 398 0.09 8.66 -15.54
CA LEU A 398 -1.30 9.14 -15.62
C LEU A 398 -1.63 10.09 -14.45
N ARG A 399 -1.22 9.75 -13.24
CA ARG A 399 -1.45 10.59 -12.05
C ARG A 399 -0.80 11.95 -12.18
N LEU A 400 0.46 12.00 -12.61
CA LEU A 400 1.19 13.23 -12.86
C LEU A 400 0.49 14.07 -13.94
N ALA A 401 0.02 13.44 -15.03
CA ALA A 401 -0.72 14.13 -16.08
C ALA A 401 -2.04 14.73 -15.57
N GLU A 402 -2.82 13.98 -14.80
CA GLU A 402 -4.04 14.48 -14.15
C GLU A 402 -3.76 15.69 -13.24
N LEU A 403 -2.66 15.62 -12.48
CA LEU A 403 -2.24 16.73 -11.61
C LEU A 403 -1.85 17.97 -12.39
N LEU A 404 -1.10 17.80 -13.49
CA LEU A 404 -0.68 18.88 -14.39
C LEU A 404 -1.89 19.55 -15.07
N ILE A 405 -2.85 18.77 -15.57
CA ILE A 405 -4.07 19.30 -16.20
C ILE A 405 -4.97 20.01 -15.18
N GLY A 406 -5.24 19.35 -14.06
CA GLY A 406 -6.31 19.77 -13.14
C GLY A 406 -5.90 20.84 -12.15
N ALA A 407 -4.88 20.59 -11.33
CA ALA A 407 -4.52 21.45 -10.20
C ALA A 407 -3.41 22.45 -10.54
N VAL A 408 -2.40 22.01 -11.26
CA VAL A 408 -1.24 22.85 -11.65
C VAL A 408 -1.55 23.74 -12.84
N ARG A 409 -2.43 23.29 -13.74
CA ARG A 409 -2.82 23.98 -15.00
C ARG A 409 -1.65 24.16 -15.97
N ASP A 410 -0.76 23.18 -16.00
CA ASP A 410 0.34 23.11 -16.97
C ASP A 410 0.02 22.04 -18.02
N SER A 411 -1.02 22.31 -18.83
CA SER A 411 -1.51 21.36 -19.82
C SER A 411 -0.51 21.15 -20.96
N GLU A 412 0.36 22.10 -21.26
CA GLU A 412 1.44 21.93 -22.22
C GLU A 412 2.42 20.81 -21.83
N ARG A 413 2.78 20.79 -20.56
CA ARG A 413 3.63 19.73 -20.01
C ARG A 413 2.92 18.38 -19.98
N ALA A 414 1.61 18.39 -19.68
CA ALA A 414 0.78 17.20 -19.73
C ALA A 414 0.70 16.60 -21.14
N VAL A 415 0.54 17.43 -22.20
CA VAL A 415 0.54 16.98 -23.60
C VAL A 415 1.82 16.21 -23.94
N LYS A 416 2.99 16.74 -23.57
CA LYS A 416 4.29 16.08 -23.81
C LYS A 416 4.38 14.74 -23.08
N LEU A 417 4.03 14.75 -21.80
CA LEU A 417 4.06 13.55 -20.94
C LEU A 417 3.12 12.45 -21.47
N LEU A 418 1.89 12.82 -21.85
CA LEU A 418 0.88 11.89 -22.34
C LEU A 418 1.19 11.35 -23.74
N THR A 419 1.77 12.18 -24.60
CA THR A 419 2.23 11.74 -25.94
C THR A 419 3.30 10.65 -25.79
N GLU A 420 4.28 10.85 -24.92
CA GLU A 420 5.31 9.84 -24.66
C GLU A 420 4.73 8.62 -23.91
N GLY A 421 3.83 8.85 -22.95
CA GLY A 421 3.14 7.78 -22.22
C GLY A 421 2.34 6.88 -23.15
N ARG A 422 1.58 7.43 -24.08
CA ARG A 422 0.82 6.69 -25.11
C ARG A 422 1.73 5.79 -25.96
N ARG A 423 2.91 6.33 -26.35
CA ARG A 423 3.90 5.56 -27.11
C ARG A 423 4.50 4.42 -26.30
N ARG A 424 4.73 4.63 -25.00
CA ARG A 424 5.37 3.67 -24.08
C ARG A 424 4.43 2.59 -23.59
N PHE A 425 3.16 2.91 -23.42
CA PHE A 425 2.13 2.03 -22.89
C PHE A 425 0.99 1.80 -23.88
N PRO A 426 1.26 1.16 -25.04
CA PRO A 426 0.24 0.86 -26.02
C PRO A 426 -0.84 -0.03 -25.42
N GLY A 427 -2.10 0.24 -25.71
CA GLY A 427 -3.24 -0.51 -25.16
C GLY A 427 -3.73 0.00 -23.79
N THR A 428 -3.28 1.19 -23.37
CA THR A 428 -3.80 1.89 -22.20
C THR A 428 -4.56 3.13 -22.68
N PRO A 429 -5.86 3.03 -22.97
CA PRO A 429 -6.64 4.11 -23.61
C PRO A 429 -6.78 5.36 -22.72
N GLU A 430 -6.50 5.26 -21.44
CA GLU A 430 -6.45 6.39 -20.50
C GLU A 430 -5.44 7.47 -20.93
N PHE A 431 -4.31 7.08 -21.52
CA PHE A 431 -3.33 8.05 -22.06
C PHE A 431 -3.91 8.85 -23.21
N THR A 432 -4.64 8.20 -24.12
CA THR A 432 -5.27 8.85 -25.27
C THR A 432 -6.39 9.78 -24.83
N TYR A 433 -7.21 9.33 -23.87
CA TYR A 433 -8.28 10.15 -23.29
C TYR A 433 -7.75 11.40 -22.59
N LEU A 434 -6.76 11.27 -21.70
CA LEU A 434 -6.18 12.43 -21.01
C LEU A 434 -5.43 13.35 -21.96
N LEU A 435 -4.81 12.82 -23.02
CA LEU A 435 -4.17 13.63 -24.06
C LEU A 435 -5.19 14.51 -24.78
N ALA A 436 -6.37 13.97 -25.11
CA ALA A 436 -7.45 14.75 -25.72
C ALA A 436 -7.90 15.90 -24.80
N ILE A 437 -8.04 15.63 -23.48
CA ILE A 437 -8.37 16.68 -22.49
C ILE A 437 -7.25 17.75 -22.44
N ALA A 438 -5.98 17.33 -22.37
CA ALA A 438 -4.86 18.27 -22.31
C ALA A 438 -4.77 19.16 -23.58
N LEU A 439 -5.02 18.59 -24.75
CA LEU A 439 -5.07 19.33 -26.01
C LEU A 439 -6.24 20.34 -26.04
N ARG A 440 -7.40 19.99 -25.49
CA ARG A 440 -8.51 20.93 -25.33
C ARG A 440 -8.12 22.12 -24.48
N GLU A 441 -7.50 21.87 -23.32
CA GLU A 441 -7.06 22.92 -22.39
C GLU A 441 -5.98 23.84 -22.98
N THR A 442 -5.18 23.34 -23.94
CA THR A 442 -4.20 24.14 -24.70
C THR A 442 -4.79 24.77 -25.96
N LYS A 443 -6.12 24.79 -26.10
CA LYS A 443 -6.88 25.37 -27.23
C LYS A 443 -6.64 24.70 -28.57
N HIS A 444 -6.19 23.48 -28.61
CA HIS A 444 -6.05 22.66 -29.81
C HIS A 444 -7.30 21.77 -30.01
N SER A 445 -8.50 22.37 -29.92
CA SER A 445 -9.77 21.63 -29.82
C SER A 445 -10.04 20.74 -31.04
N GLN A 446 -9.67 21.15 -32.26
CA GLN A 446 -9.83 20.29 -33.43
C GLN A 446 -8.96 19.06 -33.40
N GLN A 447 -7.71 19.19 -32.95
CA GLN A 447 -6.82 18.06 -32.76
C GLN A 447 -7.32 17.16 -31.62
N ALA A 448 -7.82 17.76 -30.55
CA ALA A 448 -8.40 17.04 -29.42
C ALA A 448 -9.59 16.15 -29.82
N VAL A 449 -10.43 16.63 -30.73
CA VAL A 449 -11.55 15.85 -31.31
C VAL A 449 -11.04 14.57 -31.98
N VAL A 450 -9.97 14.66 -32.79
CA VAL A 450 -9.37 13.46 -33.43
C VAL A 450 -8.86 12.47 -32.38
N ILE A 451 -8.18 12.97 -31.35
CA ILE A 451 -7.66 12.12 -30.27
C ILE A 451 -8.80 11.49 -29.43
N PHE A 452 -9.95 12.19 -29.28
CA PHE A 452 -11.13 11.58 -28.67
C PHE A 452 -11.71 10.44 -29.50
N GLU A 453 -11.70 10.55 -30.82
CA GLU A 453 -12.11 9.47 -31.71
C GLU A 453 -11.21 8.23 -31.58
N GLU A 454 -9.91 8.46 -31.52
CA GLU A 454 -8.94 7.39 -31.27
C GLU A 454 -9.17 6.76 -29.88
N ALA A 455 -9.37 7.57 -28.83
CA ALA A 455 -9.65 7.07 -27.47
C ALA A 455 -10.96 6.27 -27.40
N LEU A 456 -11.99 6.68 -28.14
CA LEU A 456 -13.24 5.93 -28.24
C LEU A 456 -13.04 4.57 -28.90
N HIS A 457 -12.25 4.51 -29.97
CA HIS A 457 -11.92 3.27 -30.65
C HIS A 457 -11.07 2.34 -29.77
N GLU A 458 -10.01 2.87 -29.15
CA GLU A 458 -9.12 2.13 -28.26
C GLU A 458 -9.88 1.60 -27.02
N GLY A 459 -10.71 2.44 -26.39
CA GLY A 459 -11.50 2.08 -25.22
C GLY A 459 -12.57 1.06 -25.52
N GLY A 460 -13.26 1.16 -26.65
CA GLY A 460 -14.24 0.18 -27.10
C GLY A 460 -13.63 -1.18 -27.42
N ALA A 461 -12.44 -1.19 -28.06
CA ALA A 461 -11.73 -2.43 -28.37
C ALA A 461 -11.15 -3.12 -27.13
N ALA A 462 -10.79 -2.36 -26.09
CA ALA A 462 -10.24 -2.87 -24.84
C ALA A 462 -11.32 -3.22 -23.79
N ASP A 463 -12.61 -3.05 -24.11
CA ASP A 463 -13.73 -3.12 -23.15
C ASP A 463 -13.45 -2.28 -21.88
N SER A 464 -12.92 -1.09 -22.10
CA SER A 464 -12.43 -0.22 -21.04
C SER A 464 -13.55 0.61 -20.41
N GLU A 465 -13.54 0.75 -19.09
CA GLU A 465 -14.48 1.59 -18.33
C GLU A 465 -14.35 3.09 -18.63
N ILE A 466 -13.36 3.53 -19.41
CA ILE A 466 -13.20 4.96 -19.75
C ILE A 466 -14.33 5.48 -20.64
N VAL A 467 -14.91 4.63 -21.51
CA VAL A 467 -15.98 5.02 -22.45
C VAL A 467 -17.33 5.04 -21.71
N ASN A 468 -17.51 6.03 -20.87
CA ASN A 468 -18.69 6.21 -20.01
C ASN A 468 -19.35 7.58 -20.26
N ALA A 469 -20.40 7.91 -19.50
CA ALA A 469 -21.10 9.19 -19.64
C ALA A 469 -20.16 10.40 -19.55
N ARG A 470 -19.16 10.36 -18.69
CA ARG A 470 -18.16 11.43 -18.54
C ARG A 470 -17.29 11.60 -19.79
N PHE A 471 -16.83 10.51 -20.38
CA PHE A 471 -16.10 10.54 -21.63
C PHE A 471 -16.87 11.25 -22.73
N TYR A 472 -18.15 10.89 -22.92
CA TYR A 472 -18.99 11.54 -23.94
C TYR A 472 -19.26 13.01 -23.64
N PHE A 473 -19.37 13.37 -22.36
CA PHE A 473 -19.46 14.78 -21.96
C PHE A 473 -18.20 15.58 -22.33
N ASP A 474 -17.01 15.09 -21.94
CA ASP A 474 -15.74 15.77 -22.22
C ASP A 474 -15.48 15.86 -23.73
N TYR A 475 -15.86 14.82 -24.49
CA TYR A 475 -15.78 14.82 -25.94
C TYR A 475 -16.79 15.83 -26.56
N GLY A 476 -18.02 15.89 -26.04
CA GLY A 476 -19.02 16.87 -26.46
C GLY A 476 -18.57 18.30 -26.24
N ALA A 477 -18.04 18.62 -25.07
CA ALA A 477 -17.49 19.93 -24.74
C ALA A 477 -16.28 20.30 -25.65
N THR A 478 -15.49 19.30 -26.04
CA THR A 478 -14.38 19.50 -26.98
C THR A 478 -14.87 19.76 -28.40
N ALA A 479 -15.90 19.05 -28.85
CA ALA A 479 -16.51 19.23 -30.15
C ALA A 479 -17.18 20.61 -30.26
N GLU A 480 -17.83 21.07 -29.19
CA GLU A 480 -18.42 22.41 -29.11
C GLU A 480 -17.34 23.49 -29.26
N GLN A 481 -16.24 23.39 -28.49
CA GLN A 481 -15.10 24.32 -28.61
C GLN A 481 -14.42 24.28 -29.99
N ALA A 482 -14.51 23.16 -30.71
CA ALA A 482 -14.03 23.01 -32.08
C ALA A 482 -15.03 23.55 -33.15
N GLY A 483 -16.21 24.05 -32.74
CA GLY A 483 -17.27 24.52 -33.61
C GLY A 483 -18.09 23.42 -34.28
N LEU A 484 -17.96 22.16 -33.80
CA LEU A 484 -18.68 21.00 -34.35
C LEU A 484 -19.98 20.76 -33.57
N TYR A 485 -20.91 21.71 -33.68
CA TYR A 485 -22.08 21.80 -32.80
C TYR A 485 -23.04 20.62 -32.93
N ASP A 486 -23.31 20.11 -34.13
CA ASP A 486 -24.17 18.92 -34.30
C ASP A 486 -23.56 17.69 -33.64
N LYS A 487 -22.26 17.49 -33.81
CA LYS A 487 -21.52 16.42 -33.15
C LYS A 487 -21.53 16.57 -31.64
N ALA A 488 -21.36 17.79 -31.12
CA ALA A 488 -21.42 18.09 -29.70
C ALA A 488 -22.81 17.73 -29.11
N ALA A 489 -23.90 18.10 -29.83
CA ALA A 489 -25.24 17.78 -29.42
C ALA A 489 -25.46 16.26 -29.29
N ASP A 490 -25.02 15.47 -30.27
CA ASP A 490 -25.14 14.00 -30.24
C ASP A 490 -24.32 13.39 -29.11
N LEU A 491 -23.12 13.91 -28.86
CA LEU A 491 -22.26 13.44 -27.77
C LEU A 491 -22.86 13.77 -26.40
N PHE A 492 -23.42 14.95 -26.18
CA PHE A 492 -24.13 15.30 -24.96
C PHE A 492 -25.37 14.42 -24.75
N ARG A 493 -26.17 14.18 -25.82
CA ARG A 493 -27.29 13.23 -25.75
C ARG A 493 -26.84 11.83 -25.38
N LYS A 494 -25.68 11.37 -25.91
CA LYS A 494 -25.10 10.07 -25.55
C LYS A 494 -24.68 10.03 -24.09
N SER A 495 -24.01 11.08 -23.58
CA SER A 495 -23.68 11.23 -22.16
C SER A 495 -24.92 11.12 -21.27
N ILE A 496 -25.97 11.87 -21.61
CA ILE A 496 -27.26 11.86 -20.91
C ILE A 496 -27.88 10.45 -20.92
N SER A 497 -27.87 9.78 -22.08
CA SER A 497 -28.48 8.44 -22.21
C SER A 497 -27.81 7.37 -21.34
N LEU A 498 -26.52 7.52 -21.04
CA LEU A 498 -25.75 6.56 -20.25
C LEU A 498 -25.94 6.74 -18.73
N ASP A 499 -26.09 7.96 -18.26
CA ASP A 499 -26.33 8.26 -16.85
C ASP A 499 -27.23 9.50 -16.68
N PRO A 500 -28.55 9.40 -16.94
CA PRO A 500 -29.45 10.55 -16.87
C PRO A 500 -29.51 11.21 -15.50
N ALA A 501 -29.33 10.44 -14.43
CA ALA A 501 -29.44 10.93 -13.06
C ALA A 501 -28.26 11.81 -12.61
N SER A 502 -27.10 11.65 -13.25
CA SER A 502 -25.87 12.40 -12.94
C SER A 502 -25.48 13.36 -14.08
N ALA A 503 -26.29 13.49 -15.14
CA ALA A 503 -25.95 14.22 -16.36
C ALA A 503 -26.29 15.71 -16.30
N ALA A 504 -26.39 16.32 -15.11
CA ALA A 504 -26.79 17.73 -14.97
C ALA A 504 -25.94 18.67 -15.84
N ASP A 505 -24.62 18.50 -15.84
CA ASP A 505 -23.71 19.28 -16.69
C ASP A 505 -24.01 19.08 -18.18
N ALA A 506 -24.24 17.84 -18.64
CA ALA A 506 -24.51 17.57 -20.06
C ALA A 506 -25.84 18.18 -20.53
N TYR A 507 -26.88 18.11 -19.69
CA TYR A 507 -28.13 18.81 -19.94
C TYR A 507 -27.91 20.33 -20.06
N ASN A 508 -27.16 20.92 -19.12
CA ASN A 508 -26.89 22.36 -19.13
C ASN A 508 -26.07 22.80 -20.34
N TYR A 509 -24.98 22.08 -20.65
CA TYR A 509 -24.11 22.41 -21.79
C TYR A 509 -24.87 22.34 -23.13
N LEU A 510 -25.68 21.31 -23.31
CA LEU A 510 -26.49 21.17 -24.53
C LEU A 510 -27.49 22.32 -24.66
N GLY A 511 -28.20 22.68 -23.60
CA GLY A 511 -29.16 23.80 -23.62
C GLY A 511 -28.47 25.14 -23.82
N TYR A 512 -27.37 25.41 -23.11
CA TYR A 512 -26.63 26.67 -23.26
C TYR A 512 -26.02 26.83 -24.68
N MET A 513 -25.43 25.76 -25.22
CA MET A 513 -24.90 25.75 -26.61
C MET A 513 -25.98 26.12 -27.63
N TRP A 514 -27.19 25.59 -27.52
CA TRP A 514 -28.29 25.96 -28.40
C TRP A 514 -28.76 27.40 -28.22
N ALA A 515 -28.78 27.91 -26.99
CA ALA A 515 -29.11 29.31 -26.69
C ALA A 515 -28.10 30.27 -27.32
N GLU A 516 -26.80 29.98 -27.25
CA GLU A 516 -25.75 30.79 -27.88
C GLU A 516 -25.94 30.85 -29.41
N GLN A 517 -26.34 29.76 -30.04
CA GLN A 517 -26.62 29.70 -31.47
C GLN A 517 -28.01 30.21 -31.86
N ASN A 518 -28.82 30.58 -30.89
CA ASN A 518 -30.21 30.99 -31.08
C ASN A 518 -31.05 29.94 -31.84
N THR A 519 -30.84 28.66 -31.55
CA THR A 519 -31.53 27.50 -32.14
C THR A 519 -32.13 26.63 -31.08
N HIS A 520 -33.14 25.84 -31.39
CA HIS A 520 -33.74 24.83 -30.46
C HIS A 520 -34.10 25.37 -29.06
N LEU A 521 -34.53 26.64 -28.96
CA LEU A 521 -34.69 27.33 -27.68
C LEU A 521 -35.66 26.66 -26.72
N ASP A 522 -36.75 26.02 -27.20
CA ASP A 522 -37.71 25.32 -26.35
C ASP A 522 -37.13 24.00 -25.82
N GLU A 523 -36.38 23.29 -26.63
CA GLU A 523 -35.64 22.11 -26.23
C GLU A 523 -34.52 22.49 -25.26
N ALA A 524 -33.81 23.58 -25.48
CA ALA A 524 -32.79 24.14 -24.62
C ALA A 524 -33.34 24.44 -23.24
N GLU A 525 -34.50 25.08 -23.13
CA GLU A 525 -35.19 25.33 -21.86
C GLU A 525 -35.48 24.01 -21.13
N THR A 526 -36.01 23.02 -21.87
CA THR A 526 -36.30 21.70 -21.31
C THR A 526 -35.04 21.04 -20.74
N MET A 527 -33.92 21.07 -21.48
CA MET A 527 -32.64 20.49 -21.03
C MET A 527 -32.13 21.18 -19.75
N VAL A 528 -32.09 22.51 -19.70
CA VAL A 528 -31.60 23.22 -18.51
C VAL A 528 -32.52 23.05 -17.32
N ARG A 529 -33.85 22.95 -17.53
CA ARG A 529 -34.78 22.61 -16.45
C ARG A 529 -34.54 21.20 -15.89
N HIS A 530 -34.15 20.22 -16.71
CA HIS A 530 -33.71 18.91 -16.21
C HIS A 530 -32.41 19.02 -15.37
N ALA A 531 -31.45 19.84 -15.82
CA ALA A 531 -30.25 20.10 -15.02
C ALA A 531 -30.62 20.68 -13.63
N LEU A 532 -31.56 21.62 -13.59
CA LEU A 532 -32.04 22.24 -12.34
C LEU A 532 -32.89 21.29 -11.47
N GLN A 533 -33.55 20.27 -12.04
CA GLN A 533 -34.19 19.21 -11.23
C GLN A 533 -33.15 18.40 -10.46
N ILE A 534 -31.96 18.20 -11.03
CA ILE A 534 -30.85 17.47 -10.37
C ILE A 534 -30.15 18.38 -9.35
N GLU A 535 -29.86 19.64 -9.74
CA GLU A 535 -29.17 20.63 -8.89
C GLU A 535 -29.95 21.98 -8.85
N PRO A 536 -31.01 22.11 -8.01
CA PRO A 536 -31.96 23.25 -8.09
C PRO A 536 -31.37 24.64 -7.82
N ASN A 537 -30.26 24.71 -7.08
CA ASN A 537 -29.61 25.97 -6.71
C ASN A 537 -28.25 26.14 -7.38
N ASN A 538 -28.00 25.51 -8.51
CA ASN A 538 -26.77 25.72 -9.26
C ASN A 538 -26.86 27.04 -10.01
N GLY A 539 -26.03 28.03 -9.61
CA GLY A 539 -26.03 29.37 -10.19
C GLY A 539 -25.74 29.38 -11.69
N ALA A 540 -24.86 28.50 -12.19
CA ALA A 540 -24.54 28.39 -13.60
C ALA A 540 -25.71 27.87 -14.43
N TYR A 541 -26.52 26.94 -13.88
CA TYR A 541 -27.71 26.43 -14.59
C TYR A 541 -28.86 27.46 -14.57
N LEU A 542 -28.98 28.24 -13.48
CA LEU A 542 -29.92 29.36 -13.41
C LEU A 542 -29.55 30.46 -14.42
N ASP A 543 -28.26 30.76 -14.60
CA ASP A 543 -27.79 31.69 -15.63
C ASP A 543 -28.13 31.20 -17.04
N SER A 544 -27.84 29.91 -17.33
CA SER A 544 -28.20 29.29 -18.61
C SER A 544 -29.71 29.35 -18.89
N LEU A 545 -30.55 29.10 -17.87
CA LEU A 545 -32.00 29.23 -18.03
C LEU A 545 -32.40 30.68 -18.34
N GLY A 546 -31.90 31.63 -17.55
CA GLY A 546 -32.19 33.04 -17.76
C GLY A 546 -31.71 33.53 -19.13
N TRP A 547 -30.55 33.04 -19.61
CA TRP A 547 -30.07 33.36 -20.97
C TRP A 547 -30.98 32.79 -22.07
N ILE A 548 -31.44 31.53 -21.92
CA ILE A 548 -32.42 30.93 -22.85
C ILE A 548 -33.71 31.74 -22.86
N GLU A 549 -34.25 32.11 -21.72
CA GLU A 549 -35.45 32.94 -21.63
C GLU A 549 -35.26 34.32 -22.24
N PHE A 550 -34.07 34.91 -22.08
CA PHE A 550 -33.70 36.16 -22.79
C PHE A 550 -33.71 35.98 -24.32
N ARG A 551 -33.16 34.88 -24.84
CA ARG A 551 -33.16 34.57 -26.25
C ARG A 551 -34.58 34.31 -26.81
N GLN A 552 -35.46 33.78 -25.96
CA GLN A 552 -36.88 33.61 -26.30
C GLN A 552 -37.70 34.91 -26.21
N GLY A 553 -37.09 36.03 -25.74
CA GLY A 553 -37.79 37.30 -25.54
C GLY A 553 -38.60 37.41 -24.24
N LYS A 554 -38.46 36.46 -23.33
CA LYS A 554 -39.12 36.42 -22.02
C LYS A 554 -38.33 37.23 -20.95
N PHE A 555 -38.13 38.55 -21.22
CA PHE A 555 -37.13 39.35 -20.50
C PHE A 555 -37.37 39.50 -18.99
N ASP A 556 -38.63 39.53 -18.51
CA ASP A 556 -38.91 39.61 -17.06
C ASP A 556 -38.57 38.32 -16.34
N GLN A 557 -38.84 37.15 -16.98
CA GLN A 557 -38.48 35.83 -16.46
C GLN A 557 -36.95 35.68 -16.44
N ALA A 558 -36.33 36.00 -17.56
CA ALA A 558 -34.87 36.01 -17.73
C ALA A 558 -34.17 36.80 -16.60
N LEU A 559 -34.62 38.04 -16.35
CA LEU A 559 -34.05 38.87 -15.27
C LEU A 559 -34.23 38.24 -13.91
N SER A 560 -35.40 37.65 -13.65
CA SER A 560 -35.66 36.96 -12.37
C SER A 560 -34.69 35.80 -12.12
N ASP A 561 -34.50 34.93 -13.12
CA ASP A 561 -33.63 33.75 -12.99
C ASP A 561 -32.14 34.13 -13.02
N LEU A 562 -31.72 35.16 -13.79
CA LEU A 562 -30.36 35.69 -13.76
C LEU A 562 -30.01 36.33 -12.40
N LEU A 563 -30.94 37.05 -11.75
CA LEU A 563 -30.72 37.57 -10.40
C LEU A 563 -30.60 36.44 -9.38
N ARG A 564 -31.40 35.39 -9.48
CA ARG A 564 -31.25 34.17 -8.67
C ARG A 564 -29.91 33.50 -8.93
N ALA A 565 -29.45 33.45 -10.20
CA ALA A 565 -28.16 32.92 -10.57
C ALA A 565 -27.04 33.64 -9.82
N SER A 566 -27.01 34.97 -9.84
CA SER A 566 -25.99 35.77 -9.19
C SER A 566 -25.92 35.56 -7.67
N GLN A 567 -27.06 35.26 -7.03
CA GLN A 567 -27.14 34.97 -5.57
C GLN A 567 -26.63 33.56 -5.22
N ASN A 568 -26.69 32.62 -6.17
CA ASN A 568 -26.31 31.23 -5.98
C ASN A 568 -24.92 30.89 -6.54
N MET A 569 -24.22 31.89 -7.10
CA MET A 569 -22.82 31.70 -7.52
C MET A 569 -21.90 31.65 -6.31
N THR A 570 -20.92 30.76 -6.32
CA THR A 570 -19.87 30.67 -5.28
C THR A 570 -18.86 31.81 -5.36
N ARG A 571 -18.78 32.47 -6.50
CA ARG A 571 -17.95 33.65 -6.81
C ARG A 571 -18.69 34.49 -7.83
N ASP A 572 -18.48 35.79 -7.80
CA ASP A 572 -18.98 36.68 -8.83
C ASP A 572 -18.48 36.22 -10.22
N ASP A 573 -19.37 36.17 -11.19
CA ASP A 573 -19.07 35.79 -12.58
C ASP A 573 -19.45 36.96 -13.51
N ALA A 574 -18.51 37.37 -14.36
CA ALA A 574 -18.69 38.50 -15.26
C ALA A 574 -19.80 38.25 -16.28
N VAL A 575 -19.95 37.01 -16.78
CA VAL A 575 -20.97 36.62 -17.77
C VAL A 575 -22.36 36.78 -17.17
N VAL A 576 -22.58 36.32 -15.93
CA VAL A 576 -23.89 36.46 -15.26
C VAL A 576 -24.28 37.92 -15.14
N PHE A 577 -23.35 38.81 -14.73
CA PHE A 577 -23.64 40.23 -14.62
C PHE A 577 -23.81 40.91 -15.98
N GLU A 578 -23.14 40.43 -17.05
CA GLU A 578 -23.38 40.89 -18.40
C GLU A 578 -24.79 40.51 -18.88
N HIS A 579 -25.23 39.27 -18.66
CA HIS A 579 -26.58 38.80 -18.98
C HIS A 579 -27.65 39.59 -18.19
N ILE A 580 -27.45 39.88 -16.91
CA ILE A 580 -28.33 40.72 -16.09
C ILE A 580 -28.45 42.11 -16.72
N GLY A 581 -27.33 42.74 -17.10
CA GLY A 581 -27.30 44.04 -17.76
C GLY A 581 -28.05 44.04 -19.10
N ASP A 582 -27.88 42.99 -19.89
CA ASP A 582 -28.57 42.83 -21.17
C ASP A 582 -30.09 42.69 -20.98
N ALA A 583 -30.52 41.93 -19.96
CA ALA A 583 -31.94 41.77 -19.59
C ALA A 583 -32.54 43.11 -19.12
N TYR A 584 -31.86 43.84 -18.26
CA TYR A 584 -32.28 45.21 -17.87
C TYR A 584 -32.40 46.13 -19.05
N MET A 585 -31.49 46.05 -20.00
CA MET A 585 -31.51 46.88 -21.20
C MET A 585 -32.73 46.61 -22.07
N LYS A 586 -33.11 45.33 -22.27
CA LYS A 586 -34.33 44.95 -23.01
C LYS A 586 -35.60 45.40 -22.29
N LEU A 587 -35.58 45.51 -20.98
CA LEU A 587 -36.70 46.04 -20.16
C LEU A 587 -36.69 47.58 -20.04
N ASN A 588 -35.88 48.28 -20.79
CA ASN A 588 -35.74 49.75 -20.79
C ASN A 588 -35.25 50.33 -19.41
N LYS A 589 -34.54 49.53 -18.61
CA LYS A 589 -33.98 49.91 -17.31
C LYS A 589 -32.50 50.25 -17.45
N ALA A 590 -32.19 51.27 -18.22
CA ALA A 590 -30.81 51.65 -18.59
C ALA A 590 -29.87 51.92 -17.43
N PRO A 591 -30.28 52.60 -16.33
CA PRO A 591 -29.39 52.78 -15.17
C PRO A 591 -28.96 51.45 -14.52
N GLN A 592 -29.90 50.52 -14.32
CA GLN A 592 -29.63 49.20 -13.75
C GLN A 592 -28.77 48.34 -14.71
N ALA A 593 -28.98 48.46 -16.03
CA ALA A 593 -28.14 47.80 -17.04
C ALA A 593 -26.69 48.26 -16.92
N LEU A 594 -26.47 49.58 -16.78
CA LEU A 594 -25.13 50.15 -16.66
C LEU A 594 -24.44 49.68 -15.38
N GLU A 595 -25.17 49.61 -14.25
CA GLU A 595 -24.65 49.12 -12.95
C GLU A 595 -24.21 47.66 -13.07
N ALA A 596 -25.06 46.80 -13.66
CA ALA A 596 -24.74 45.38 -13.84
C ALA A 596 -23.51 45.16 -14.76
N TRP A 597 -23.43 45.87 -15.89
CA TRP A 597 -22.24 45.80 -16.76
C TRP A 597 -20.98 46.33 -16.08
N GLN A 598 -21.06 47.39 -15.27
CA GLN A 598 -19.92 47.88 -14.49
C GLN A 598 -19.46 46.86 -13.48
N LYS A 599 -20.39 46.13 -12.83
CA LYS A 599 -20.04 45.02 -11.95
C LYS A 599 -19.36 43.88 -12.71
N ALA A 600 -19.85 43.52 -13.88
CA ALA A 600 -19.20 42.57 -14.79
C ALA A 600 -17.75 43.00 -15.10
N ALA A 601 -17.54 44.29 -15.45
CA ALA A 601 -16.21 44.80 -15.77
C ALA A 601 -15.25 44.85 -14.59
N THR A 602 -15.74 44.90 -13.33
CA THR A 602 -14.86 44.72 -12.17
C THR A 602 -14.38 43.29 -11.99
N VAL A 603 -15.16 42.32 -12.43
CA VAL A 603 -14.82 40.89 -12.38
C VAL A 603 -13.89 40.50 -13.54
N ASP A 604 -14.16 41.01 -14.78
CA ASP A 604 -13.32 40.81 -15.95
C ASP A 604 -12.92 42.17 -16.60
N PRO A 605 -11.86 42.83 -16.11
CA PRO A 605 -11.39 44.11 -16.64
C PRO A 605 -10.80 44.02 -18.06
N GLN A 606 -10.54 42.81 -18.56
CA GLN A 606 -9.94 42.62 -19.90
C GLN A 606 -10.97 42.53 -21.02
N ASN A 607 -12.27 42.48 -20.69
CA ASN A 607 -13.34 42.36 -21.68
C ASN A 607 -13.58 43.70 -22.39
N LYS A 608 -12.89 43.89 -23.51
CA LYS A 608 -13.02 45.14 -24.33
C LYS A 608 -14.43 45.37 -24.85
N LYS A 609 -15.14 44.32 -25.26
CA LYS A 609 -16.52 44.45 -25.78
C LYS A 609 -17.46 44.99 -24.71
N LEU A 610 -17.29 44.55 -23.48
CA LEU A 610 -18.06 45.02 -22.33
C LEU A 610 -17.70 46.48 -22.01
N ALA A 611 -16.42 46.85 -22.04
CA ALA A 611 -15.98 48.24 -21.84
C ALA A 611 -16.60 49.19 -22.89
N ASP A 612 -16.55 48.79 -24.19
CA ASP A 612 -17.17 49.57 -25.26
C ASP A 612 -18.70 49.70 -25.08
N LYS A 613 -19.36 48.65 -24.59
CA LYS A 613 -20.80 48.63 -24.30
C LYS A 613 -21.16 49.63 -23.19
N ILE A 614 -20.35 49.67 -22.12
CA ILE A 614 -20.48 50.62 -20.99
C ILE A 614 -20.28 52.08 -21.46
N ASP A 615 -19.22 52.36 -22.22
CA ASP A 615 -18.88 53.71 -22.68
C ASP A 615 -19.91 54.27 -23.67
N ASN A 616 -20.40 53.41 -24.55
CA ASN A 616 -21.49 53.74 -25.46
C ASN A 616 -22.77 54.12 -24.67
N MET A 617 -23.09 53.35 -23.63
CA MET A 617 -24.26 53.61 -22.78
C MET A 617 -24.11 54.95 -22.02
N LYS A 618 -22.97 55.18 -21.37
CA LYS A 618 -22.68 56.44 -20.68
C LYS A 618 -22.83 57.64 -21.61
N THR A 619 -22.32 57.54 -22.83
CA THR A 619 -22.40 58.58 -23.84
C THR A 619 -23.85 58.86 -24.27
N LYS A 620 -24.69 57.82 -24.45
CA LYS A 620 -26.11 57.97 -24.77
C LYS A 620 -26.87 58.65 -23.63
N MET A 621 -26.64 58.22 -22.40
CA MET A 621 -27.28 58.79 -21.22
C MET A 621 -26.90 60.26 -20.99
N SER A 622 -25.66 60.65 -21.23
CA SER A 622 -25.20 62.04 -21.10
C SER A 622 -25.79 62.97 -22.17
N LYS A 623 -26.16 62.44 -23.33
CA LYS A 623 -26.78 63.19 -24.42
C LYS A 623 -28.31 63.23 -24.35
N GLY A 624 -28.94 62.63 -23.33
CA GLY A 624 -30.40 62.54 -23.20
C GLY A 624 -31.09 61.73 -24.31
N GLN A 625 -30.35 60.88 -24.98
CA GLN A 625 -30.87 60.05 -26.09
C GLN A 625 -31.54 58.79 -25.52
N PRO A 626 -32.67 58.35 -26.11
CA PRO A 626 -33.29 57.11 -25.69
C PRO A 626 -32.33 55.92 -25.85
N ALA A 627 -32.23 55.09 -24.84
CA ALA A 627 -31.32 53.96 -24.75
C ALA A 627 -31.45 52.94 -25.93
N ASN A 628 -32.61 52.89 -26.61
CA ASN A 628 -33.01 51.87 -27.58
C ASN A 628 -32.74 52.22 -29.07
N ALA A 629 -31.92 53.21 -29.39
CA ALA A 629 -31.60 53.52 -30.80
C ALA A 629 -30.40 52.70 -31.30
N ASN A 630 -30.56 51.41 -31.47
CA ASN A 630 -30.05 50.50 -32.52
C ASN A 630 -30.23 49.03 -32.13
N PRO A 631 -30.70 48.16 -32.99
CA PRO A 631 -30.71 46.72 -32.71
C PRO A 631 -29.26 46.23 -32.67
N ILE A 632 -28.88 45.60 -31.56
CA ILE A 632 -27.65 44.79 -31.51
C ILE A 632 -27.92 43.58 -32.42
N GLN A 633 -27.21 43.46 -33.57
CA GLN A 633 -27.15 42.27 -34.42
C GLN A 633 -26.42 41.13 -33.71
#